data_a215a3c9bbbbbd134a3edf30584409ab
#
_entry.id   a215a3c9bbbbbd134a3edf30584409ab
#
_cell.length_a   1.000
_cell.length_b   1.000
_cell.length_c   1.000
_cell.angle_alpha   90.00
_cell.angle_beta   90.00
_cell.angle_gamma   90.00
#
_symmetry.space_group_name_H-M   'P 1'
#
loop_
_entity.id
_entity.type
_entity.pdbx_description
1 polymer ?
#
loop_
_entity_poly.entity_id
_entity_poly.type
_entity_poly.pdbx_seq_one_letter_code
_entity_poly.pdbx_strand_id
1 'polypeptide(L)'
;MSIIKIVRRNIMFKPLQSLLACCVVMASIAMAVLVLLLADGVHSGLTAAAEPFPIVAGSKGSPNQLVLNTVFLKDTPMSNISYTEVEKLRANKNVAMAVPFGYGDNYRGFRMAGTEKEIFNYVINPQRGKWLQINEGRAFEAPFEAVLGARMAAMTGLKVGDTFKTSHGMVEIPGSKGHAQEYKVVGILKPVNGPYDQSILTDIKSIWAAHAGHGAAVQGVTGVLIKPAGYAQALAVLSQYRNNKEMQVVFPSQTIIELFSVMGDAEKVLQIISYAVILLSLIIIAFTTYWAAAMRRHDNAVMRAIGAGQKAIIKINFLQGMLLSCMGTAAGAVLGHGAFSALAYLLREKTAVNLTAGFTLQEGIMIAVVVAAAAVFSFIPAAAACRRQAADDL
;
A
#
# COMPACT_ATOMS: atom_id res chain seq x y z
N MET A 1 -21.22 23.58 -41.11
CA MET A 1 -21.01 23.68 -39.65
C MET A 1 -20.14 22.52 -39.22
N SER A 2 -19.11 22.71 -38.35
CA SER A 2 -18.26 21.62 -37.91
C SER A 2 -19.06 20.67 -36.98
N ILE A 3 -18.94 19.35 -37.17
CA ILE A 3 -19.60 18.31 -36.38
C ILE A 3 -19.30 18.50 -34.87
N ILE A 4 -18.07 18.88 -34.55
CA ILE A 4 -17.64 19.14 -33.17
C ILE A 4 -18.44 20.29 -32.52
N LYS A 5 -18.74 21.36 -33.28
CA LYS A 5 -19.52 22.49 -32.80
C LYS A 5 -20.97 22.07 -32.49
N ILE A 6 -21.54 21.17 -33.30
CA ILE A 6 -22.88 20.59 -33.08
C ILE A 6 -22.86 19.72 -31.78
N VAL A 7 -21.88 18.83 -31.63
CA VAL A 7 -21.75 17.96 -30.46
C VAL A 7 -21.61 18.78 -29.16
N ARG A 8 -20.75 19.80 -29.17
CA ARG A 8 -20.58 20.69 -28.00
C ARG A 8 -21.91 21.39 -27.64
N ARG A 9 -22.62 21.93 -28.64
CA ARG A 9 -23.91 22.58 -28.41
C ARG A 9 -24.97 21.60 -27.89
N ASN A 10 -24.94 20.36 -28.38
CA ASN A 10 -25.83 19.29 -27.94
C ASN A 10 -25.62 18.92 -26.44
N ILE A 11 -24.37 18.84 -26.01
CA ILE A 11 -24.03 18.59 -24.60
C ILE A 11 -24.52 19.74 -23.71
N MET A 12 -24.35 20.99 -24.18
CA MET A 12 -24.76 22.18 -23.43
C MET A 12 -26.29 22.41 -23.45
N PHE A 13 -27.04 21.83 -24.39
CA PHE A 13 -28.49 21.98 -24.46
C PHE A 13 -29.25 21.14 -23.41
N LYS A 14 -28.66 19.99 -23.00
CA LYS A 14 -29.18 19.13 -21.90
C LYS A 14 -28.07 18.90 -20.88
N PRO A 15 -27.68 19.94 -20.11
CA PRO A 15 -26.50 19.88 -19.27
C PRO A 15 -26.64 18.86 -18.14
N LEU A 16 -27.81 18.74 -17.54
CA LEU A 16 -28.05 17.82 -16.41
C LEU A 16 -27.87 16.35 -16.85
N GLN A 17 -28.42 15.96 -18.00
CA GLN A 17 -28.29 14.60 -18.52
C GLN A 17 -26.84 14.26 -18.88
N SER A 18 -26.14 15.21 -19.55
CA SER A 18 -24.73 15.06 -19.91
C SER A 18 -23.84 14.99 -18.68
N LEU A 19 -24.14 15.82 -17.66
CA LEU A 19 -23.43 15.83 -16.40
C LEU A 19 -23.61 14.51 -15.65
N LEU A 20 -24.86 14.01 -15.51
CA LEU A 20 -25.13 12.75 -14.86
C LEU A 20 -24.41 11.58 -15.52
N ALA A 21 -24.44 11.49 -16.86
CA ALA A 21 -23.72 10.46 -17.61
C ALA A 21 -22.20 10.54 -17.35
N CYS A 22 -21.64 11.74 -17.39
CA CYS A 22 -20.22 11.97 -17.10
C CYS A 22 -19.87 11.60 -15.63
N CYS A 23 -20.70 11.98 -14.66
CA CYS A 23 -20.49 11.67 -13.23
C CYS A 23 -20.53 10.17 -12.95
N VAL A 24 -21.41 9.41 -13.62
CA VAL A 24 -21.46 7.96 -13.45
C VAL A 24 -20.17 7.30 -13.98
N VAL A 25 -19.70 7.68 -15.15
CA VAL A 25 -18.44 7.19 -15.71
C VAL A 25 -17.27 7.58 -14.81
N MET A 26 -17.24 8.84 -14.38
CA MET A 26 -16.20 9.37 -13.49
C MET A 26 -16.14 8.60 -12.18
N ALA A 27 -17.27 8.36 -11.52
CA ALA A 27 -17.32 7.61 -10.27
C ALA A 27 -16.88 6.15 -10.45
N SER A 28 -17.30 5.51 -11.54
CA SER A 28 -16.93 4.13 -11.86
C SER A 28 -15.43 3.96 -12.07
N ILE A 29 -14.83 4.87 -12.85
CA ILE A 29 -13.39 4.84 -13.13
C ILE A 29 -12.59 5.22 -11.88
N ALA A 30 -13.04 6.23 -11.12
CA ALA A 30 -12.39 6.62 -9.87
C ALA A 30 -12.33 5.45 -8.89
N MET A 31 -13.42 4.68 -8.76
CA MET A 31 -13.47 3.50 -7.89
C MET A 31 -12.52 2.40 -8.38
N ALA A 32 -12.51 2.10 -9.67
CA ALA A 32 -11.65 1.08 -10.25
C ALA A 32 -10.16 1.46 -10.10
N VAL A 33 -9.79 2.70 -10.37
CA VAL A 33 -8.41 3.21 -10.17
C VAL A 33 -8.02 3.15 -8.70
N LEU A 34 -8.91 3.58 -7.78
CA LEU A 34 -8.65 3.52 -6.34
C LEU A 34 -8.38 2.09 -5.88
N VAL A 35 -9.18 1.12 -6.30
CA VAL A 35 -9.00 -0.30 -5.94
C VAL A 35 -7.68 -0.85 -6.45
N LEU A 36 -7.34 -0.57 -7.73
CA LEU A 36 -6.06 -0.99 -8.32
C LEU A 36 -4.86 -0.39 -7.58
N LEU A 37 -4.90 0.90 -7.30
CA LEU A 37 -3.82 1.59 -6.59
C LEU A 37 -3.69 1.13 -5.14
N LEU A 38 -4.79 0.81 -4.47
CA LEU A 38 -4.73 0.25 -3.11
C LEU A 38 -4.10 -1.14 -3.10
N ALA A 39 -4.50 -2.02 -4.01
CA ALA A 39 -3.93 -3.35 -4.12
C ALA A 39 -2.43 -3.31 -4.40
N ASP A 40 -2.02 -2.53 -5.40
CA ASP A 40 -0.61 -2.36 -5.76
C ASP A 40 0.20 -1.65 -4.66
N GLY A 41 -0.36 -0.58 -4.07
CA GLY A 41 0.29 0.18 -3.01
C GLY A 41 0.50 -0.62 -1.73
N VAL A 42 -0.46 -1.45 -1.33
CA VAL A 42 -0.32 -2.35 -0.18
C VAL A 42 0.72 -3.42 -0.47
N HIS A 43 0.65 -4.07 -1.65
CA HIS A 43 1.61 -5.09 -2.04
C HIS A 43 3.04 -4.54 -2.08
N SER A 44 3.27 -3.46 -2.78
CA SER A 44 4.58 -2.83 -2.93
C SER A 44 5.11 -2.29 -1.59
N GLY A 45 4.25 -1.69 -0.78
CA GLY A 45 4.61 -1.16 0.52
C GLY A 45 5.02 -2.23 1.53
N LEU A 46 4.30 -3.35 1.60
CA LEU A 46 4.66 -4.47 2.47
C LEU A 46 5.93 -5.18 1.98
N THR A 47 6.09 -5.36 0.68
CA THR A 47 7.30 -5.94 0.09
C THR A 47 8.53 -5.07 0.37
N ALA A 48 8.40 -3.75 0.19
CA ALA A 48 9.49 -2.81 0.48
C ALA A 48 9.85 -2.78 1.97
N ALA A 49 8.87 -2.90 2.87
CA ALA A 49 9.10 -2.97 4.31
C ALA A 49 9.86 -4.25 4.73
N ALA A 50 9.68 -5.34 4.00
CA ALA A 50 10.35 -6.61 4.25
C ALA A 50 11.73 -6.73 3.59
N GLU A 51 12.05 -5.88 2.62
CA GLU A 51 13.32 -5.95 1.87
C GLU A 51 14.57 -5.97 2.79
N PRO A 52 14.63 -5.21 3.91
CA PRO A 52 15.76 -5.27 4.83
C PRO A 52 15.89 -6.61 5.56
N PHE A 53 14.88 -7.47 5.51
CA PHE A 53 14.81 -8.73 6.25
C PHE A 53 14.81 -9.93 5.30
N PRO A 54 15.97 -10.34 4.75
CA PRO A 54 16.03 -11.49 3.84
C PRO A 54 15.61 -12.79 4.54
N ILE A 55 15.99 -12.94 5.81
CA ILE A 55 15.59 -14.06 6.67
C ILE A 55 15.35 -13.53 8.08
N VAL A 56 14.31 -14.05 8.72
CA VAL A 56 14.03 -13.81 10.14
C VAL A 56 13.98 -15.15 10.89
N ALA A 57 14.64 -15.20 12.05
CA ALA A 57 14.53 -16.30 12.99
C ALA A 57 13.85 -15.83 14.28
N GLY A 58 13.19 -16.74 14.97
CA GLY A 58 12.53 -16.49 16.25
C GLY A 58 11.97 -17.76 16.86
N SER A 59 11.23 -17.66 17.96
CA SER A 59 10.62 -18.81 18.62
C SER A 59 9.70 -19.59 17.69
N LYS A 60 9.61 -20.90 17.90
CA LYS A 60 8.72 -21.78 17.12
C LYS A 60 7.27 -21.37 17.31
N GLY A 61 6.50 -21.35 16.22
CA GLY A 61 5.08 -21.00 16.25
C GLY A 61 4.60 -20.49 14.88
N SER A 62 3.87 -19.38 14.86
CA SER A 62 3.34 -18.80 13.63
C SER A 62 4.40 -17.98 12.88
N PRO A 63 4.75 -18.35 11.62
CA PRO A 63 5.60 -17.54 10.75
C PRO A 63 5.05 -16.12 10.55
N ASN A 64 3.73 -16.00 10.39
CA ASN A 64 3.06 -14.72 10.20
C ASN A 64 3.27 -13.78 11.39
N GLN A 65 3.08 -14.30 12.62
CA GLN A 65 3.25 -13.52 13.83
C GLN A 65 4.71 -13.09 14.02
N LEU A 66 5.68 -13.96 13.71
CA LEU A 66 7.10 -13.62 13.76
C LEU A 66 7.43 -12.47 12.79
N VAL A 67 6.94 -12.54 11.55
CA VAL A 67 7.16 -11.49 10.55
C VAL A 67 6.44 -10.20 10.93
N LEU A 68 5.16 -10.28 11.36
CA LEU A 68 4.41 -9.11 11.79
C LEU A 68 5.09 -8.40 12.97
N ASN A 69 5.62 -9.17 13.93
CA ASN A 69 6.31 -8.61 15.08
C ASN A 69 7.67 -8.00 14.72
N THR A 70 8.53 -8.75 14.01
CA THR A 70 9.91 -8.35 13.77
C THR A 70 10.05 -7.35 12.63
N VAL A 71 9.33 -7.54 11.52
CA VAL A 71 9.46 -6.68 10.33
C VAL A 71 8.54 -5.47 10.42
N PHE A 72 7.27 -5.69 10.82
CA PHE A 72 6.25 -4.63 10.80
C PHE A 72 6.05 -3.96 12.16
N LEU A 73 6.72 -4.43 13.22
CA LEU A 73 6.55 -3.92 14.58
C LEU A 73 5.07 -3.93 15.01
N LYS A 74 4.34 -4.95 14.59
CA LYS A 74 2.92 -5.18 14.92
C LYS A 74 2.79 -6.53 15.61
N ASP A 75 1.67 -6.72 16.33
CA ASP A 75 1.43 -7.94 17.10
C ASP A 75 2.40 -8.14 18.28
N THR A 76 2.11 -9.10 19.15
CA THR A 76 2.94 -9.43 20.31
C THR A 76 3.96 -10.51 19.96
N PRO A 77 5.16 -10.50 20.55
CA PRO A 77 6.09 -11.62 20.41
C PRO A 77 5.47 -12.91 20.98
N MET A 78 5.69 -14.04 20.31
CA MET A 78 5.19 -15.34 20.80
C MET A 78 5.93 -15.79 22.04
N SER A 79 7.25 -15.80 21.97
CA SER A 79 8.18 -16.22 23.04
C SER A 79 9.57 -15.70 22.70
N ASN A 80 10.50 -15.83 23.62
CA ASN A 80 11.90 -15.51 23.41
C ASN A 80 12.69 -16.78 23.11
N ILE A 81 13.68 -16.65 22.23
CA ILE A 81 14.79 -17.61 22.10
C ILE A 81 15.98 -17.14 22.93
N SER A 82 16.87 -18.08 23.32
CA SER A 82 18.09 -17.73 24.04
C SER A 82 19.06 -16.95 23.13
N TYR A 83 19.79 -16.02 23.71
CA TYR A 83 20.86 -15.29 22.99
C TYR A 83 21.97 -16.25 22.49
N THR A 84 22.15 -17.41 23.09
CA THR A 84 23.06 -18.46 22.61
C THR A 84 22.70 -18.96 21.22
N GLU A 85 21.42 -18.90 20.81
CA GLU A 85 21.00 -19.23 19.42
C GLU A 85 21.49 -18.17 18.43
N VAL A 86 21.56 -16.90 18.84
CA VAL A 86 22.14 -15.83 18.01
C VAL A 86 23.64 -16.09 17.78
N GLU A 87 24.36 -16.53 18.82
CA GLU A 87 25.78 -16.87 18.71
C GLU A 87 26.01 -18.07 17.78
N LYS A 88 25.15 -19.10 17.86
CA LYS A 88 25.18 -20.24 16.92
C LYS A 88 24.92 -19.80 15.48
N LEU A 89 23.97 -18.87 15.27
CA LEU A 89 23.71 -18.30 13.95
C LEU A 89 24.93 -17.54 13.40
N ARG A 90 25.63 -16.76 14.24
CA ARG A 90 26.86 -16.05 13.87
C ARG A 90 28.02 -16.99 13.53
N ALA A 91 28.11 -18.10 14.22
CA ALA A 91 29.12 -19.13 13.95
C ALA A 91 28.83 -19.95 12.68
N ASN A 92 27.65 -19.83 12.09
CA ASN A 92 27.24 -20.58 10.91
C ASN A 92 27.89 -19.96 9.64
N LYS A 93 28.67 -20.74 8.90
CA LYS A 93 29.34 -20.32 7.65
C LYS A 93 28.39 -19.80 6.55
N ASN A 94 27.12 -20.14 6.63
CA ASN A 94 26.10 -19.71 5.67
C ASN A 94 25.51 -18.33 6.04
N VAL A 95 25.85 -17.78 7.21
CA VAL A 95 25.34 -16.50 7.72
C VAL A 95 26.45 -15.46 7.67
N ALA A 96 26.19 -14.36 6.95
CA ALA A 96 27.12 -13.23 6.89
C ALA A 96 26.93 -12.28 8.08
N MET A 97 25.69 -12.15 8.59
CA MET A 97 25.36 -11.29 9.73
C MET A 97 24.11 -11.81 10.42
N ALA A 98 24.06 -11.78 11.75
CA ALA A 98 22.89 -12.07 12.55
C ALA A 98 22.75 -10.98 13.63
N VAL A 99 21.62 -10.25 13.60
CA VAL A 99 21.33 -9.15 14.50
C VAL A 99 20.09 -9.47 15.31
N PRO A 100 20.18 -9.52 16.65
CA PRO A 100 19.04 -9.80 17.50
C PRO A 100 18.13 -8.58 17.65
N PHE A 101 16.85 -8.85 17.92
CA PHE A 101 15.86 -7.88 18.34
C PHE A 101 15.14 -8.38 19.59
N GLY A 102 15.00 -7.50 20.58
CA GLY A 102 14.17 -7.69 21.77
C GLY A 102 13.06 -6.64 21.79
N TYR A 103 11.82 -7.07 21.88
CA TYR A 103 10.66 -6.20 21.99
C TYR A 103 9.95 -6.44 23.31
N GLY A 104 9.39 -5.40 23.90
CA GLY A 104 8.67 -5.55 25.19
C GLY A 104 8.15 -4.24 25.75
N ASP A 105 8.69 -3.12 25.30
CA ASP A 105 8.39 -1.80 25.79
C ASP A 105 7.90 -0.86 24.70
N ASN A 106 7.23 0.20 25.13
CA ASN A 106 6.77 1.27 24.24
C ASN A 106 6.91 2.65 24.92
N TYR A 107 6.88 3.69 24.09
CA TYR A 107 6.70 5.07 24.51
C TYR A 107 5.58 5.69 23.71
N ARG A 108 4.46 6.02 24.36
CA ARG A 108 3.26 6.59 23.72
C ARG A 108 2.78 5.75 22.50
N GLY A 109 2.83 4.41 22.63
CA GLY A 109 2.46 3.48 21.57
C GLY A 109 3.53 3.25 20.49
N PHE A 110 4.65 3.97 20.51
CA PHE A 110 5.80 3.69 19.65
C PHE A 110 6.62 2.57 20.24
N ARG A 111 6.84 1.51 19.48
CA ARG A 111 7.54 0.32 19.96
C ARG A 111 9.04 0.55 20.13
N MET A 112 9.57 0.02 21.21
CA MET A 112 10.99 -0.06 21.46
C MET A 112 11.55 -1.39 20.95
N ALA A 113 12.60 -1.29 20.15
CA ALA A 113 13.36 -2.41 19.61
C ALA A 113 14.77 -2.36 20.22
N GLY A 114 15.03 -3.23 21.18
CA GLY A 114 16.38 -3.50 21.66
C GLY A 114 17.15 -4.30 20.62
N THR A 115 18.30 -3.82 20.20
CA THR A 115 19.13 -4.46 19.18
C THR A 115 20.60 -4.15 19.45
N GLU A 116 21.50 -4.53 18.54
CA GLU A 116 22.91 -4.26 18.68
C GLU A 116 23.38 -3.19 17.67
N LYS A 117 24.48 -2.49 18.00
CA LYS A 117 25.02 -1.40 17.19
C LYS A 117 25.40 -1.82 15.77
N GLU A 118 25.64 -3.10 15.55
CA GLU A 118 25.96 -3.71 14.26
C GLU A 118 24.87 -3.45 13.22
N ILE A 119 23.61 -3.22 13.63
CA ILE A 119 22.49 -2.90 12.75
C ILE A 119 22.75 -1.64 11.90
N PHE A 120 23.47 -0.66 12.43
CA PHE A 120 23.83 0.56 11.71
C PHE A 120 24.89 0.33 10.61
N ASN A 121 25.54 -0.83 10.61
CA ASN A 121 26.46 -1.27 9.56
C ASN A 121 25.80 -2.22 8.57
N TYR A 122 24.55 -2.59 8.81
CA TYR A 122 23.82 -3.48 7.93
C TYR A 122 23.53 -2.81 6.58
N VAL A 123 24.03 -3.44 5.50
CA VAL A 123 23.81 -3.04 4.11
C VAL A 123 22.77 -3.99 3.51
N ILE A 124 21.64 -3.44 3.04
CA ILE A 124 20.56 -4.23 2.40
C ILE A 124 21.14 -4.90 1.14
N ASN A 125 21.56 -4.10 0.18
CA ASN A 125 22.23 -4.51 -1.04
C ASN A 125 23.17 -3.38 -1.51
N PRO A 126 24.10 -3.64 -2.46
CA PRO A 126 25.05 -2.63 -2.92
C PRO A 126 24.40 -1.36 -3.50
N GLN A 127 23.21 -1.48 -4.08
CA GLN A 127 22.49 -0.37 -4.71
C GLN A 127 21.81 0.51 -3.67
N ARG A 128 21.22 -0.07 -2.62
CA ARG A 128 20.50 0.64 -1.56
C ARG A 128 21.40 1.17 -0.44
N GLY A 129 22.56 0.52 -0.23
CA GLY A 129 23.47 0.91 0.83
C GLY A 129 23.02 0.51 2.23
N LYS A 130 23.44 1.27 3.25
CA LYS A 130 23.09 1.03 4.67
C LYS A 130 21.61 1.26 4.91
N TRP A 131 20.98 0.32 5.64
CA TRP A 131 19.56 0.40 5.96
C TRP A 131 19.24 1.56 6.90
N LEU A 132 19.84 1.57 8.09
CA LEU A 132 19.62 2.59 9.11
C LEU A 132 20.75 3.61 9.06
N GLN A 133 20.46 4.84 8.68
CA GLN A 133 21.39 5.94 8.64
C GLN A 133 21.00 7.00 9.65
N ILE A 134 21.96 7.50 10.40
CA ILE A 134 21.74 8.61 11.33
C ILE A 134 21.59 9.91 10.55
N ASN A 135 20.57 10.70 10.87
CA ASN A 135 20.35 12.04 10.36
C ASN A 135 20.91 13.10 11.30
N GLU A 136 20.65 12.92 12.60
CA GLU A 136 21.10 13.82 13.66
C GLU A 136 21.67 13.02 14.83
N GLY A 137 22.71 13.53 15.48
CA GLY A 137 23.36 12.87 16.59
C GLY A 137 24.23 11.69 16.17
N ARG A 138 24.16 10.59 16.92
CA ARG A 138 24.98 9.39 16.73
C ARG A 138 24.16 8.11 16.99
N ALA A 139 24.72 6.95 16.64
CA ALA A 139 24.23 5.66 17.08
C ALA A 139 24.41 5.48 18.61
N PHE A 140 23.62 4.60 19.22
CA PHE A 140 23.81 4.27 20.63
C PHE A 140 25.10 3.48 20.82
N GLU A 141 25.78 3.70 21.96
CA GLU A 141 27.01 3.04 22.37
C GLU A 141 26.93 2.41 23.77
N ALA A 142 25.96 2.87 24.54
CA ALA A 142 25.75 2.42 25.92
C ALA A 142 24.27 2.03 26.15
N PRO A 143 24.00 1.18 27.16
CA PRO A 143 22.62 0.93 27.60
C PRO A 143 21.88 2.22 27.95
N PHE A 144 20.55 2.23 27.72
CA PHE A 144 19.65 3.36 27.94
C PHE A 144 19.91 4.57 27.03
N GLU A 145 20.72 4.45 26.01
CA GLU A 145 20.75 5.36 24.88
C GLU A 145 19.73 4.91 23.82
N ALA A 146 19.03 5.88 23.23
CA ALA A 146 17.99 5.65 22.25
C ALA A 146 18.25 6.40 20.94
N VAL A 147 18.00 5.74 19.83
CA VAL A 147 17.95 6.33 18.50
C VAL A 147 16.51 6.27 18.01
N LEU A 148 15.94 7.43 17.67
CA LEU A 148 14.55 7.56 17.27
C LEU A 148 14.38 7.36 15.77
N GLY A 149 13.32 6.65 15.35
CA GLY A 149 12.86 6.68 13.97
C GLY A 149 12.42 8.07 13.56
N ALA A 150 12.64 8.44 12.31
CA ALA A 150 12.40 9.79 11.80
C ALA A 150 10.98 10.29 12.10
N ARG A 151 10.00 9.43 11.93
CA ARG A 151 8.60 9.77 12.14
C ARG A 151 8.22 9.83 13.62
N MET A 152 8.74 8.90 14.41
CA MET A 152 8.56 8.92 15.88
C MET A 152 9.08 10.24 16.47
N ALA A 153 10.27 10.68 16.07
CA ALA A 153 10.83 11.97 16.50
C ALA A 153 9.93 13.15 16.08
N ALA A 154 9.45 13.17 14.84
CA ALA A 154 8.56 14.22 14.34
C ALA A 154 7.21 14.27 15.07
N MET A 155 6.61 13.10 15.39
CA MET A 155 5.30 13.03 16.05
C MET A 155 5.38 13.37 17.56
N THR A 156 6.47 13.02 18.22
CA THR A 156 6.64 13.26 19.68
C THR A 156 7.29 14.58 20.00
N GLY A 157 7.99 15.17 19.04
CA GLY A 157 8.78 16.42 19.23
C GLY A 157 10.09 16.20 19.99
N LEU A 158 10.48 14.95 20.31
CA LEU A 158 11.73 14.63 20.99
C LEU A 158 12.94 14.93 20.10
N LYS A 159 13.98 15.51 20.71
CA LYS A 159 15.23 15.91 20.06
C LYS A 159 16.41 15.17 20.67
N VAL A 160 17.54 15.19 20.00
CA VAL A 160 18.80 14.70 20.54
C VAL A 160 19.15 15.44 21.82
N GLY A 161 19.39 14.69 22.90
CA GLY A 161 19.66 15.19 24.25
C GLY A 161 18.47 15.06 25.21
N ASP A 162 17.23 14.92 24.72
CA ASP A 162 16.05 14.75 25.56
C ASP A 162 16.06 13.37 26.23
N THR A 163 15.31 13.25 27.34
CA THR A 163 15.09 11.99 28.05
C THR A 163 13.61 11.61 28.07
N PHE A 164 13.32 10.32 28.13
CA PHE A 164 11.96 9.80 28.24
C PHE A 164 11.93 8.48 29.01
N LYS A 165 10.75 8.16 29.58
CA LYS A 165 10.49 6.87 30.25
C LYS A 165 9.58 6.01 29.39
N THR A 166 9.81 4.68 29.42
CA THR A 166 9.02 3.71 28.68
C THR A 166 7.97 3.08 29.56
N SER A 167 6.90 2.61 28.92
CA SER A 167 5.85 1.80 29.53
C SER A 167 6.04 0.35 29.14
N HIS A 168 5.68 -0.56 30.05
CA HIS A 168 5.73 -1.99 29.80
C HIS A 168 4.64 -2.42 28.81
N GLY A 169 4.97 -3.36 27.91
CA GLY A 169 4.04 -3.92 26.94
C GLY A 169 4.11 -3.25 25.57
N MET A 170 3.33 -3.79 24.66
CA MET A 170 3.36 -3.39 23.24
C MET A 170 2.39 -2.25 22.91
N VAL A 171 1.46 -1.95 23.83
CA VAL A 171 0.45 -0.90 23.70
C VAL A 171 0.44 -0.12 25.01
N GLU A 172 0.28 1.19 24.90
CA GLU A 172 0.14 2.03 26.07
C GLU A 172 -1.17 1.70 26.81
N ILE A 173 -1.06 1.21 28.05
CA ILE A 173 -2.20 0.95 28.91
C ILE A 173 -2.31 2.12 29.89
N PRO A 174 -3.39 2.90 29.88
CA PRO A 174 -3.58 3.99 30.85
C PRO A 174 -3.47 3.49 32.30
N GLY A 175 -2.55 4.09 33.06
CA GLY A 175 -2.32 3.70 34.47
C GLY A 175 -1.30 2.58 34.69
N SER A 176 -0.69 2.01 33.65
CA SER A 176 0.44 1.09 33.82
C SER A 176 1.64 1.82 34.41
N LYS A 177 2.31 1.19 35.38
CA LYS A 177 3.57 1.72 35.93
C LYS A 177 4.65 1.62 34.86
N GLY A 178 5.21 2.75 34.45
CA GLY A 178 6.37 2.79 33.55
C GLY A 178 7.64 2.27 34.24
N HIS A 179 8.66 1.99 33.44
CA HIS A 179 9.97 1.66 33.97
C HIS A 179 10.59 2.87 34.71
N ALA A 180 11.37 2.59 35.76
CA ALA A 180 12.04 3.62 36.52
C ALA A 180 13.19 4.28 35.72
N GLN A 181 13.78 3.53 34.80
CA GLN A 181 14.91 3.94 33.98
C GLN A 181 14.48 4.96 32.92
N GLU A 182 15.32 5.98 32.74
CA GLU A 182 15.18 6.98 31.68
C GLU A 182 16.09 6.63 30.50
N TYR A 183 15.56 6.79 29.29
CA TYR A 183 16.32 6.65 28.06
C TYR A 183 16.70 8.04 27.54
N LYS A 184 17.97 8.19 27.13
CA LYS A 184 18.50 9.43 26.54
C LYS A 184 18.50 9.32 25.02
N VAL A 185 17.89 10.26 24.33
CA VAL A 185 17.94 10.35 22.88
C VAL A 185 19.34 10.79 22.44
N VAL A 186 20.04 9.94 21.70
CA VAL A 186 21.39 10.20 21.19
C VAL A 186 21.44 10.38 19.67
N GLY A 187 20.38 9.97 18.96
CA GLY A 187 20.30 10.15 17.51
C GLY A 187 18.89 10.03 16.98
N ILE A 188 18.73 10.52 15.76
CA ILE A 188 17.50 10.42 14.97
C ILE A 188 17.88 9.84 13.61
N LEU A 189 17.11 8.84 13.13
CA LEU A 189 17.33 8.20 11.84
C LEU A 189 16.89 9.10 10.67
N LYS A 190 17.51 8.90 9.51
CA LYS A 190 16.92 9.31 8.24
C LYS A 190 15.66 8.47 7.96
N PRO A 191 14.64 9.01 7.26
CA PRO A 191 13.46 8.24 6.88
C PRO A 191 13.85 7.00 6.07
N VAL A 192 13.41 5.83 6.53
CA VAL A 192 13.57 4.55 5.82
C VAL A 192 12.33 4.18 5.02
N ASN A 193 11.26 4.98 5.14
CA ASN A 193 9.94 4.77 4.51
C ASN A 193 9.32 3.42 4.85
N GLY A 194 9.50 2.98 6.09
CA GLY A 194 9.03 1.70 6.59
C GLY A 194 8.66 1.73 8.07
N PRO A 195 8.30 0.58 8.65
CA PRO A 195 7.86 0.47 10.05
C PRO A 195 8.83 1.05 11.07
N TYR A 196 10.12 0.95 10.80
CA TYR A 196 11.17 1.43 11.70
C TYR A 196 11.26 2.96 11.80
N ASP A 197 10.60 3.71 10.91
CA ASP A 197 10.41 5.15 11.09
C ASP A 197 9.56 5.49 12.34
N GLN A 198 8.75 4.55 12.80
CA GLN A 198 7.90 4.65 14.00
C GLN A 198 8.45 3.85 15.19
N SER A 199 9.73 3.55 15.22
CA SER A 199 10.35 2.77 16.29
C SER A 199 11.34 3.60 17.11
N ILE A 200 11.70 3.04 18.25
CA ILE A 200 12.80 3.49 19.10
C ILE A 200 13.82 2.36 19.13
N LEU A 201 15.04 2.62 18.70
CA LEU A 201 16.13 1.66 18.77
C LEU A 201 17.00 1.93 19.99
N THR A 202 17.36 0.87 20.72
CA THR A 202 18.26 0.95 21.88
C THR A 202 19.15 -0.29 21.93
N ASP A 203 20.20 -0.27 22.75
CA ASP A 203 20.99 -1.47 23.02
C ASP A 203 20.09 -2.55 23.66
N ILE A 204 20.15 -3.79 23.17
CA ILE A 204 19.35 -4.89 23.68
C ILE A 204 19.57 -5.14 25.18
N LYS A 205 20.75 -4.81 25.69
CA LYS A 205 21.07 -4.86 27.13
C LYS A 205 20.18 -3.95 27.96
N SER A 206 19.70 -2.84 27.39
CA SER A 206 18.74 -1.95 28.06
C SER A 206 17.42 -2.67 28.34
N ILE A 207 16.93 -3.44 27.36
CA ILE A 207 15.70 -4.22 27.51
C ILE A 207 15.88 -5.28 28.59
N TRP A 208 17.00 -6.01 28.57
CA TRP A 208 17.29 -6.99 29.59
C TRP A 208 17.42 -6.38 31.00
N ALA A 209 18.12 -5.26 31.12
CA ALA A 209 18.29 -4.56 32.37
C ALA A 209 16.97 -4.02 32.95
N ALA A 210 16.10 -3.48 32.09
CA ALA A 210 14.78 -3.00 32.49
C ALA A 210 13.88 -4.13 33.06
N HIS A 211 14.08 -5.36 32.62
CA HIS A 211 13.30 -6.55 33.02
C HIS A 211 13.98 -7.47 34.01
N ALA A 212 15.18 -7.16 34.46
CA ALA A 212 15.99 -8.03 35.34
C ALA A 212 15.33 -8.37 36.68
N GLY A 213 14.31 -7.63 37.15
CA GLY A 213 13.57 -7.87 38.39
C GLY A 213 12.33 -8.76 38.27
N HIS A 214 11.95 -9.20 37.08
CA HIS A 214 10.68 -9.89 36.83
C HIS A 214 10.82 -11.38 36.53
N GLY A 215 11.85 -12.04 37.03
CA GLY A 215 12.06 -13.48 36.87
C GLY A 215 12.60 -13.93 35.51
N ALA A 216 12.86 -13.04 34.61
CA ALA A 216 13.48 -13.34 33.31
C ALA A 216 15.01 -13.30 33.43
N ALA A 217 15.60 -14.33 34.04
CA ALA A 217 17.05 -14.51 34.11
C ALA A 217 17.70 -14.88 32.76
N VAL A 218 16.94 -14.95 31.69
CA VAL A 218 17.41 -15.33 30.36
C VAL A 218 17.51 -14.10 29.50
N GLN A 219 18.69 -13.87 28.91
CA GLN A 219 18.89 -12.88 27.83
C GLN A 219 18.05 -13.32 26.61
N GLY A 220 16.76 -12.95 26.64
CA GLY A 220 15.79 -13.35 25.66
C GLY A 220 15.85 -12.47 24.40
N VAL A 221 15.67 -13.10 23.25
CA VAL A 221 15.60 -12.47 21.94
C VAL A 221 14.28 -12.85 21.29
N THR A 222 13.52 -11.87 20.83
CA THR A 222 12.20 -12.10 20.21
C THR A 222 12.30 -12.40 18.72
N GLY A 223 13.31 -11.86 18.05
CA GLY A 223 13.57 -12.07 16.62
C GLY A 223 15.02 -11.82 16.26
N VAL A 224 15.49 -12.42 15.19
CA VAL A 224 16.85 -12.24 14.66
C VAL A 224 16.76 -11.93 13.18
N LEU A 225 17.32 -10.80 12.74
CA LEU A 225 17.58 -10.52 11.34
C LEU A 225 18.82 -11.33 10.92
N ILE A 226 18.69 -12.16 9.91
CA ILE A 226 19.78 -12.95 9.35
C ILE A 226 20.05 -12.48 7.92
N LYS A 227 21.28 -12.03 7.67
CA LYS A 227 21.81 -11.82 6.34
C LYS A 227 22.55 -13.07 5.92
N PRO A 228 22.08 -13.84 4.93
CA PRO A 228 22.82 -14.98 4.42
C PRO A 228 24.04 -14.52 3.62
N ALA A 229 25.05 -15.38 3.51
CA ALA A 229 26.24 -15.11 2.69
C ALA A 229 25.95 -15.14 1.17
N GLY A 230 24.83 -15.75 0.78
CA GLY A 230 24.35 -15.81 -0.60
C GLY A 230 23.02 -16.55 -0.70
N TYR A 231 22.48 -16.69 -1.90
CA TYR A 231 21.19 -17.31 -2.13
C TYR A 231 21.14 -18.80 -1.74
N ALA A 232 22.15 -19.57 -2.15
CA ALA A 232 22.25 -20.99 -1.78
C ALA A 232 22.40 -21.17 -0.27
N GLN A 233 23.13 -20.26 0.36
CA GLN A 233 23.32 -20.24 1.81
C GLN A 233 22.03 -19.90 2.56
N ALA A 234 21.19 -19.04 1.98
CA ALA A 234 19.86 -18.76 2.53
C ALA A 234 19.00 -20.02 2.63
N LEU A 235 18.96 -20.81 1.55
CA LEU A 235 18.24 -22.09 1.52
C LEU A 235 18.85 -23.12 2.47
N ALA A 236 20.19 -23.14 2.60
CA ALA A 236 20.88 -24.03 3.54
C ALA A 236 20.53 -23.71 5.00
N VAL A 237 20.48 -22.42 5.37
CA VAL A 237 20.03 -21.99 6.72
C VAL A 237 18.60 -22.42 6.97
N LEU A 238 17.68 -22.19 6.03
CA LEU A 238 16.27 -22.59 6.17
C LEU A 238 16.14 -24.11 6.37
N SER A 239 16.85 -24.90 5.55
CA SER A 239 16.86 -26.36 5.63
C SER A 239 17.40 -26.88 6.96
N GLN A 240 18.48 -26.27 7.46
CA GLN A 240 19.12 -26.64 8.73
C GLN A 240 18.16 -26.48 9.92
N TYR A 241 17.35 -25.42 9.92
CA TYR A 241 16.43 -25.11 11.02
C TYR A 241 15.01 -25.62 10.83
N ARG A 242 14.69 -26.30 9.71
CA ARG A 242 13.35 -26.82 9.40
C ARG A 242 12.77 -27.70 10.53
N ASN A 243 13.58 -28.56 11.10
CA ASN A 243 13.19 -29.53 12.14
C ASN A 243 13.61 -29.08 13.55
N ASN A 244 14.09 -27.85 13.71
CA ASN A 244 14.41 -27.33 15.03
C ASN A 244 13.13 -27.19 15.87
N LYS A 245 13.17 -27.60 17.15
CA LYS A 245 11.99 -27.62 18.04
C LYS A 245 11.75 -26.28 18.74
N GLU A 246 12.78 -25.46 18.92
CA GLU A 246 12.74 -24.23 19.71
C GLU A 246 12.68 -22.99 18.84
N MET A 247 13.34 -23.03 17.68
CA MET A 247 13.47 -21.90 16.78
C MET A 247 12.95 -22.23 15.38
N GLN A 248 12.29 -21.26 14.76
CA GLN A 248 11.95 -21.28 13.35
C GLN A 248 12.73 -20.21 12.59
N VAL A 249 12.97 -20.49 11.31
CA VAL A 249 13.61 -19.57 10.35
C VAL A 249 12.67 -19.43 9.18
N VAL A 250 12.38 -18.20 8.78
CA VAL A 250 11.40 -17.88 7.74
C VAL A 250 11.92 -16.85 6.76
N PHE A 251 11.43 -16.90 5.53
CA PHE A 251 11.58 -15.82 4.56
C PHE A 251 10.39 -14.86 4.69
N PRO A 252 10.57 -13.62 5.16
CA PRO A 252 9.46 -12.67 5.28
C PRO A 252 8.73 -12.45 3.96
N SER A 253 9.44 -12.43 2.83
CA SER A 253 8.84 -12.29 1.51
C SER A 253 7.83 -13.40 1.18
N GLN A 254 8.14 -14.66 1.51
CA GLN A 254 7.21 -15.78 1.32
C GLN A 254 6.00 -15.68 2.24
N THR A 255 6.25 -15.37 3.52
CA THR A 255 5.17 -15.16 4.51
C THR A 255 4.20 -14.06 4.08
N ILE A 256 4.72 -12.96 3.51
CA ILE A 256 3.90 -11.88 2.96
C ILE A 256 3.08 -12.36 1.76
N ILE A 257 3.68 -13.13 0.84
CA ILE A 257 2.97 -13.70 -0.30
C ILE A 257 1.84 -14.63 0.17
N GLU A 258 2.08 -15.45 1.19
CA GLU A 258 1.05 -16.31 1.79
C GLU A 258 -0.08 -15.49 2.42
N LEU A 259 0.23 -14.42 3.15
CA LEU A 259 -0.76 -13.48 3.69
C LEU A 259 -1.59 -12.86 2.55
N PHE A 260 -0.94 -12.45 1.45
CA PHE A 260 -1.65 -11.94 0.27
C PHE A 260 -2.49 -12.99 -0.42
N SER A 261 -2.09 -14.26 -0.43
CA SER A 261 -2.91 -15.32 -1.02
C SER A 261 -4.25 -15.49 -0.29
N VAL A 262 -4.25 -15.34 1.04
CA VAL A 262 -5.47 -15.32 1.86
C VAL A 262 -6.29 -14.04 1.63
N MET A 263 -5.62 -12.89 1.49
CA MET A 263 -6.27 -11.61 1.19
C MET A 263 -6.68 -11.46 -0.27
N GLY A 264 -6.07 -12.22 -1.19
CA GLY A 264 -6.29 -12.15 -2.63
C GLY A 264 -7.72 -12.46 -3.05
N ASP A 265 -8.45 -13.20 -2.26
CA ASP A 265 -9.88 -13.43 -2.51
C ASP A 265 -10.72 -12.17 -2.26
N ALA A 266 -10.39 -11.39 -1.24
CA ALA A 266 -11.03 -10.08 -1.01
C ALA A 266 -10.68 -9.08 -2.13
N GLU A 267 -9.42 -9.07 -2.59
CA GLU A 267 -9.00 -8.24 -3.73
C GLU A 267 -9.75 -8.63 -5.01
N LYS A 268 -9.89 -9.93 -5.31
CA LYS A 268 -10.67 -10.42 -6.47
C LYS A 268 -12.13 -9.98 -6.39
N VAL A 269 -12.75 -10.05 -5.20
CA VAL A 269 -14.13 -9.57 -5.00
C VAL A 269 -14.23 -8.08 -5.30
N LEU A 270 -13.30 -7.26 -4.80
CA LEU A 270 -13.27 -5.82 -5.09
C LEU A 270 -13.05 -5.54 -6.59
N GLN A 271 -12.18 -6.31 -7.26
CA GLN A 271 -11.97 -6.21 -8.70
C GLN A 271 -13.24 -6.58 -9.49
N ILE A 272 -13.94 -7.66 -9.12
CA ILE A 272 -15.20 -8.05 -9.74
C ILE A 272 -16.25 -6.97 -9.57
N ILE A 273 -16.38 -6.39 -8.38
CA ILE A 273 -17.29 -5.26 -8.11
C ILE A 273 -16.92 -4.07 -9.01
N SER A 274 -15.64 -3.73 -9.11
CA SER A 274 -15.16 -2.62 -9.96
C SER A 274 -15.49 -2.85 -11.42
N TYR A 275 -15.28 -4.05 -11.95
CA TYR A 275 -15.65 -4.40 -13.33
C TYR A 275 -17.15 -4.37 -13.56
N ALA A 276 -17.96 -4.83 -12.59
CA ALA A 276 -19.41 -4.75 -12.66
C ALA A 276 -19.90 -3.29 -12.70
N VAL A 277 -19.28 -2.40 -11.91
CA VAL A 277 -19.61 -0.97 -11.91
C VAL A 277 -19.19 -0.30 -13.22
N ILE A 278 -18.03 -0.68 -13.79
CA ILE A 278 -17.61 -0.22 -15.13
C ILE A 278 -18.61 -0.68 -16.20
N LEU A 279 -19.00 -1.95 -16.19
CA LEU A 279 -19.99 -2.48 -17.14
C LEU A 279 -21.32 -1.74 -17.02
N LEU A 280 -21.80 -1.51 -15.79
CA LEU A 280 -23.03 -0.74 -15.56
C LEU A 280 -22.91 0.68 -16.11
N SER A 281 -21.76 1.35 -15.95
CA SER A 281 -21.53 2.67 -16.51
C SER A 281 -21.56 2.69 -18.05
N LEU A 282 -21.01 1.65 -18.69
CA LEU A 282 -21.07 1.50 -20.15
C LEU A 282 -22.52 1.30 -20.65
N ILE A 283 -23.31 0.52 -19.92
CA ILE A 283 -24.75 0.36 -20.20
C ILE A 283 -25.49 1.69 -20.07
N ILE A 284 -25.18 2.47 -19.02
CA ILE A 284 -25.76 3.81 -18.84
C ILE A 284 -25.37 4.75 -19.98
N ILE A 285 -24.12 4.71 -20.46
CA ILE A 285 -23.69 5.46 -21.64
C ILE A 285 -24.50 5.04 -22.89
N ALA A 286 -24.64 3.75 -23.13
CA ALA A 286 -25.42 3.22 -24.24
C ALA A 286 -26.87 3.70 -24.16
N PHE A 287 -27.49 3.58 -22.98
CA PHE A 287 -28.87 4.01 -22.74
C PHE A 287 -29.03 5.52 -22.93
N THR A 288 -28.14 6.34 -22.36
CA THR A 288 -28.20 7.80 -22.49
C THR A 288 -27.99 8.26 -23.94
N THR A 289 -27.09 7.58 -24.66
CA THR A 289 -26.86 7.84 -26.10
C THR A 289 -28.10 7.50 -26.94
N TYR A 290 -28.71 6.34 -26.70
CA TYR A 290 -29.95 5.93 -27.34
C TYR A 290 -31.10 6.88 -27.04
N TRP A 291 -31.31 7.22 -25.77
CA TRP A 291 -32.34 8.14 -25.31
C TRP A 291 -32.17 9.54 -25.93
N ALA A 292 -30.94 10.06 -25.94
CA ALA A 292 -30.63 11.33 -26.53
C ALA A 292 -30.92 11.35 -28.04
N ALA A 293 -30.60 10.27 -28.75
CA ALA A 293 -30.92 10.11 -30.16
C ALA A 293 -32.44 9.99 -30.42
N ALA A 294 -33.14 9.25 -29.55
CA ALA A 294 -34.59 9.08 -29.62
C ALA A 294 -35.37 10.39 -29.39
N MET A 295 -34.94 11.19 -28.39
CA MET A 295 -35.55 12.49 -28.08
C MET A 295 -35.35 13.55 -29.17
N ARG A 296 -34.42 13.34 -30.10
CA ARG A 296 -34.10 14.22 -31.20
C ARG A 296 -34.56 13.68 -32.55
N ARG A 297 -35.55 12.78 -32.54
CA ARG A 297 -36.07 12.19 -33.81
C ARG A 297 -36.51 13.27 -34.78
N HIS A 298 -37.32 14.22 -34.32
CA HIS A 298 -37.80 15.34 -35.12
C HIS A 298 -36.64 16.21 -35.64
N ASP A 299 -35.70 16.61 -34.81
CA ASP A 299 -34.51 17.39 -35.23
C ASP A 299 -33.66 16.63 -36.25
N ASN A 300 -33.50 15.29 -36.04
CA ASN A 300 -32.78 14.43 -36.95
C ASN A 300 -33.52 14.27 -38.30
N ALA A 301 -34.86 14.20 -38.28
CA ALA A 301 -35.68 14.17 -39.50
C ALA A 301 -35.57 15.49 -40.27
N VAL A 302 -35.64 16.63 -39.59
CA VAL A 302 -35.44 17.97 -40.22
C VAL A 302 -34.03 18.07 -40.82
N MET A 303 -32.97 17.63 -40.08
CA MET A 303 -31.61 17.61 -40.62
C MET A 303 -31.49 16.73 -41.89
N ARG A 304 -32.19 15.62 -41.94
CA ARG A 304 -32.24 14.73 -43.12
C ARG A 304 -32.98 15.38 -44.28
N ALA A 305 -34.09 16.06 -44.00
CA ALA A 305 -34.87 16.80 -45.02
C ALA A 305 -34.06 17.94 -45.70
N ILE A 306 -33.15 18.58 -44.94
CA ILE A 306 -32.22 19.59 -45.47
C ILE A 306 -30.94 18.97 -46.05
N GLY A 307 -30.87 17.65 -46.23
CA GLY A 307 -29.79 16.95 -46.91
C GLY A 307 -28.68 16.38 -46.06
N ALA A 308 -28.84 16.31 -44.72
CA ALA A 308 -27.86 15.65 -43.86
C ALA A 308 -27.93 14.13 -44.05
N GLY A 309 -26.83 13.53 -44.47
CA GLY A 309 -26.72 12.07 -44.62
C GLY A 309 -26.80 11.33 -43.30
N GLN A 310 -27.35 10.10 -43.31
CA GLN A 310 -27.48 9.22 -42.15
C GLN A 310 -26.16 9.03 -41.39
N LYS A 311 -25.04 8.90 -42.12
CA LYS A 311 -23.69 8.79 -41.55
C LYS A 311 -23.29 9.99 -40.69
N ALA A 312 -23.75 11.20 -41.03
CA ALA A 312 -23.45 12.40 -40.27
C ALA A 312 -24.16 12.39 -38.92
N ILE A 313 -25.41 11.93 -38.85
CA ILE A 313 -26.20 11.83 -37.63
C ILE A 313 -25.61 10.76 -36.69
N ILE A 314 -25.25 9.60 -37.24
CA ILE A 314 -24.55 8.54 -36.48
C ILE A 314 -23.24 9.07 -35.87
N LYS A 315 -22.44 9.79 -36.67
CA LYS A 315 -21.17 10.39 -36.24
C LYS A 315 -21.36 11.42 -35.13
N ILE A 316 -22.42 12.24 -35.17
CA ILE A 316 -22.72 13.22 -34.11
C ILE A 316 -23.06 12.53 -32.80
N ASN A 317 -23.96 11.51 -32.81
CA ASN A 317 -24.38 10.81 -31.62
C ASN A 317 -23.23 9.96 -31.02
N PHE A 318 -22.47 9.28 -31.88
CA PHE A 318 -21.27 8.54 -31.49
C PHE A 318 -20.23 9.47 -30.82
N LEU A 319 -19.91 10.60 -31.45
CA LEU A 319 -18.91 11.53 -30.95
C LEU A 319 -19.34 12.15 -29.61
N GLN A 320 -20.65 12.37 -29.41
CA GLN A 320 -21.19 12.85 -28.14
C GLN A 320 -20.97 11.84 -27.01
N GLY A 321 -21.34 10.57 -27.24
CA GLY A 321 -21.12 9.50 -26.26
C GLY A 321 -19.63 9.29 -25.92
N MET A 322 -18.80 9.31 -26.99
CA MET A 322 -17.33 9.16 -26.83
C MET A 322 -16.72 10.34 -26.07
N LEU A 323 -17.15 11.58 -26.34
CA LEU A 323 -16.63 12.74 -25.61
C LEU A 323 -16.99 12.70 -24.13
N LEU A 324 -18.25 12.35 -23.79
CA LEU A 324 -18.69 12.21 -22.39
C LEU A 324 -17.92 11.09 -21.68
N SER A 325 -17.69 9.96 -22.36
CA SER A 325 -16.92 8.85 -21.81
C SER A 325 -15.46 9.23 -21.58
N CYS A 326 -14.81 9.89 -22.53
CA CYS A 326 -13.42 10.34 -22.37
C CYS A 326 -13.29 11.37 -21.26
N MET A 327 -14.21 12.33 -21.17
CA MET A 327 -14.22 13.32 -20.09
C MET A 327 -14.43 12.65 -18.72
N GLY A 328 -15.41 11.74 -18.62
CA GLY A 328 -15.67 10.98 -17.40
C GLY A 328 -14.49 10.11 -16.99
N THR A 329 -13.85 9.42 -17.95
CA THR A 329 -12.67 8.59 -17.70
C THR A 329 -11.48 9.42 -17.21
N ALA A 330 -11.18 10.54 -17.88
CA ALA A 330 -10.08 11.42 -17.46
C ALA A 330 -10.32 12.01 -16.06
N ALA A 331 -11.52 12.52 -15.80
CA ALA A 331 -11.89 13.05 -14.49
C ALA A 331 -11.89 11.95 -13.41
N GLY A 332 -12.36 10.74 -13.77
CA GLY A 332 -12.36 9.57 -12.88
C GLY A 332 -10.95 9.13 -12.50
N ALA A 333 -10.02 9.08 -13.44
CA ALA A 333 -8.62 8.78 -13.17
C ALA A 333 -8.01 9.80 -12.20
N VAL A 334 -8.20 11.09 -12.44
CA VAL A 334 -7.72 12.16 -11.54
C VAL A 334 -8.31 12.03 -10.15
N LEU A 335 -9.62 11.78 -10.03
CA LEU A 335 -10.29 11.58 -8.74
C LEU A 335 -9.82 10.32 -8.03
N GLY A 336 -9.61 9.22 -8.76
CA GLY A 336 -9.09 7.96 -8.20
C GLY A 336 -7.71 8.14 -7.58
N HIS A 337 -6.78 8.77 -8.29
CA HIS A 337 -5.45 9.12 -7.76
C HIS A 337 -5.54 10.11 -6.58
N GLY A 338 -6.42 11.10 -6.65
CA GLY A 338 -6.65 12.05 -5.56
C GLY A 338 -7.19 11.37 -4.31
N ALA A 339 -8.17 10.48 -4.46
CA ALA A 339 -8.73 9.71 -3.36
C ALA A 339 -7.71 8.75 -2.75
N PHE A 340 -6.91 8.06 -3.60
CA PHE A 340 -5.80 7.22 -3.11
C PHE A 340 -4.78 8.04 -2.33
N SER A 341 -4.34 9.19 -2.85
CA SER A 341 -3.36 10.04 -2.18
C SER A 341 -3.87 10.56 -0.83
N ALA A 342 -5.14 10.95 -0.76
CA ALA A 342 -5.78 11.37 0.49
C ALA A 342 -5.86 10.20 1.49
N LEU A 343 -6.24 9.00 1.03
CA LEU A 343 -6.31 7.81 1.88
C LEU A 343 -4.91 7.37 2.33
N ALA A 344 -3.93 7.37 1.43
CA ALA A 344 -2.53 7.07 1.76
C ALA A 344 -1.98 8.04 2.81
N TYR A 345 -2.30 9.33 2.70
CA TYR A 345 -1.93 10.34 3.71
C TYR A 345 -2.56 10.03 5.08
N LEU A 346 -3.86 9.74 5.13
CA LEU A 346 -4.57 9.40 6.38
C LEU A 346 -4.08 8.07 7.00
N LEU A 347 -3.78 7.08 6.16
CA LEU A 347 -3.28 5.78 6.63
C LEU A 347 -1.82 5.83 7.02
N ARG A 348 -1.04 6.75 6.49
CA ARG A 348 0.37 6.90 6.79
C ARG A 348 0.64 6.99 8.28
N GLU A 349 -0.26 7.60 9.08
CA GLU A 349 -0.13 7.67 10.53
C GLU A 349 -0.38 6.35 11.25
N LYS A 350 -1.21 5.50 10.69
CA LYS A 350 -1.69 4.27 11.35
C LYS A 350 -0.91 3.02 10.94
N THR A 351 -0.43 2.94 9.71
CA THR A 351 0.08 1.68 9.14
C THR A 351 1.61 1.57 9.12
N ALA A 352 2.35 2.68 9.27
CA ALA A 352 3.81 2.70 9.10
C ALA A 352 4.32 2.15 7.74
N VAL A 353 3.41 1.81 6.82
CA VAL A 353 3.71 1.39 5.46
C VAL A 353 3.52 2.59 4.53
N ASN A 354 4.51 2.86 3.72
CA ASN A 354 4.44 3.97 2.76
C ASN A 354 3.73 3.51 1.49
N LEU A 355 2.47 3.94 1.33
CA LEU A 355 1.70 3.68 0.12
C LEU A 355 2.07 4.74 -0.92
N THR A 356 2.71 4.32 -2.00
CA THR A 356 3.08 5.22 -3.11
C THR A 356 2.15 4.99 -4.29
N ALA A 357 1.60 6.08 -4.84
CA ALA A 357 0.83 6.04 -6.06
C ALA A 357 1.75 6.31 -7.26
N GLY A 358 1.83 5.34 -8.15
CA GLY A 358 2.43 5.51 -9.49
C GLY A 358 1.40 5.16 -10.55
N PHE A 359 1.53 5.71 -11.75
CA PHE A 359 0.74 5.26 -12.88
C PHE A 359 1.21 3.86 -13.29
N THR A 360 0.33 2.87 -13.17
CA THR A 360 0.67 1.47 -13.47
C THR A 360 0.31 1.11 -14.91
N LEU A 361 1.03 0.13 -15.48
CA LEU A 361 0.68 -0.41 -16.81
C LEU A 361 -0.74 -1.00 -16.82
N GLN A 362 -1.14 -1.63 -15.72
CA GLN A 362 -2.49 -2.20 -15.55
C GLN A 362 -3.58 -1.12 -15.63
N GLU A 363 -3.36 0.02 -15.00
CA GLU A 363 -4.25 1.18 -15.07
C GLU A 363 -4.36 1.70 -16.51
N GLY A 364 -3.24 1.84 -17.22
CA GLY A 364 -3.23 2.24 -18.63
C GLY A 364 -4.02 1.29 -19.53
N ILE A 365 -3.85 -0.03 -19.33
CA ILE A 365 -4.61 -1.05 -20.07
C ILE A 365 -6.11 -0.95 -19.73
N MET A 366 -6.47 -0.81 -18.46
CA MET A 366 -7.85 -0.66 -18.03
C MET A 366 -8.51 0.55 -18.68
N ILE A 367 -7.86 1.71 -18.65
CA ILE A 367 -8.37 2.94 -19.30
C ILE A 367 -8.56 2.73 -20.81
N ALA A 368 -7.58 2.12 -21.48
CA ALA A 368 -7.67 1.83 -22.91
C ALA A 368 -8.86 0.91 -23.25
N VAL A 369 -9.05 -0.15 -22.46
CA VAL A 369 -10.18 -1.09 -22.61
C VAL A 369 -11.51 -0.39 -22.39
N VAL A 370 -11.62 0.45 -21.36
CA VAL A 370 -12.86 1.21 -21.09
C VAL A 370 -13.18 2.17 -22.22
N VAL A 371 -12.20 2.89 -22.72
CA VAL A 371 -12.40 3.81 -23.86
C VAL A 371 -12.81 3.06 -25.13
N ALA A 372 -12.18 1.91 -25.42
CA ALA A 372 -12.56 1.07 -26.55
C ALA A 372 -13.99 0.51 -26.39
N ALA A 373 -14.35 0.01 -25.21
CA ALA A 373 -15.69 -0.44 -24.90
C ALA A 373 -16.72 0.69 -25.00
N ALA A 374 -16.42 1.86 -24.48
CA ALA A 374 -17.28 3.04 -24.61
C ALA A 374 -17.53 3.43 -26.08
N ALA A 375 -16.54 3.26 -26.96
CA ALA A 375 -16.74 3.46 -28.39
C ALA A 375 -17.78 2.48 -28.98
N VAL A 376 -17.70 1.19 -28.62
CA VAL A 376 -18.67 0.18 -29.04
C VAL A 376 -20.07 0.48 -28.49
N PHE A 377 -20.16 0.73 -27.19
CA PHE A 377 -21.43 1.02 -26.50
C PHE A 377 -22.08 2.36 -26.93
N SER A 378 -21.29 3.31 -27.46
CA SER A 378 -21.82 4.52 -28.05
C SER A 378 -22.22 4.35 -29.51
N PHE A 379 -21.53 3.48 -30.26
CA PHE A 379 -21.80 3.26 -31.69
C PHE A 379 -23.08 2.47 -31.95
N ILE A 380 -23.33 1.39 -31.21
CA ILE A 380 -24.48 0.50 -31.40
C ILE A 380 -25.81 1.26 -31.29
N PRO A 381 -26.08 2.05 -30.20
CA PRO A 381 -27.33 2.79 -30.09
C PRO A 381 -27.42 3.92 -31.10
N ALA A 382 -26.32 4.58 -31.44
CA ALA A 382 -26.30 5.62 -32.46
C ALA A 382 -26.71 5.09 -33.86
N ALA A 383 -26.22 3.89 -34.20
CA ALA A 383 -26.60 3.24 -35.46
C ALA A 383 -28.04 2.72 -35.42
N ALA A 384 -28.50 2.14 -34.30
CA ALA A 384 -29.87 1.64 -34.15
C ALA A 384 -30.90 2.74 -34.23
N ALA A 385 -30.65 3.89 -33.60
CA ALA A 385 -31.56 5.04 -33.65
C ALA A 385 -31.73 5.67 -35.05
N CYS A 386 -30.75 5.43 -35.93
CA CYS A 386 -30.78 5.99 -37.31
C CYS A 386 -31.32 5.03 -38.38
N ARG A 387 -31.61 3.76 -38.06
CA ARG A 387 -32.12 2.76 -39.00
C ARG A 387 -33.60 2.93 -39.36
N ARG A 388 -34.36 3.67 -38.55
CA ARG A 388 -35.78 3.95 -38.83
C ARG A 388 -35.93 4.94 -39.96
N GLN A 389 -37.02 4.81 -40.77
CA GLN A 389 -37.26 5.67 -41.91
C GLN A 389 -37.67 7.08 -41.46
N ALA A 390 -37.19 8.10 -42.15
CA ALA A 390 -37.50 9.50 -41.83
C ALA A 390 -38.97 9.84 -41.99
N ALA A 391 -39.70 9.07 -42.81
CA ALA A 391 -41.13 9.25 -43.07
C ALA A 391 -42.00 8.92 -41.87
N ASP A 392 -41.51 8.09 -40.95
CA ASP A 392 -42.26 7.70 -39.74
C ASP A 392 -42.10 8.71 -38.59
N ASP A 393 -41.22 9.69 -38.73
CA ASP A 393 -40.85 10.64 -37.66
C ASP A 393 -41.14 12.11 -38.03
N LEU A 394 -41.70 12.40 -39.25
CA LEU A 394 -42.21 13.70 -39.71
C LEU A 394 -43.70 13.84 -39.43
#